data_dee169171378814bf6b235841e31bf20
#
_entry.id   dee169171378814bf6b235841e31bf20
#
_cell.length_a   1.000
_cell.length_b   1.000
_cell.length_c   1.000
_cell.angle_alpha   90.00
_cell.angle_beta   90.00
_cell.angle_gamma   90.00
#
_symmetry.space_group_name_H-M   'P 1'
#
loop_
_entity.id
_entity.type
_entity.pdbx_description
1 polymer ?
#
loop_
_entity_poly.entity_id
_entity_poly.type
_entity_poly.pdbx_seq_one_letter_code
_entity_poly.pdbx_strand_id
1 'polypeptide(L)'
;MDDIKGINHYYQHDDQNKWVFSFAETFKKRDELFSGIKMVSKYAPERLMDKTFLQNVDKELRSNHSGLLVTKQNQTIFTSAFLKDAHLSKERLRMDKDRNRWETWIRVKDRFYAIQTQDYHFPDGTVGTVYLFTDTSPLAHFMPKFFPLVLLSLVLVISLTNGFLTYFVSRSIIKPIYALKNAAEQIKEGNLNEKVDVKRKDEIGELSEAFEEMRCRLKESIQLQLQYEENRKELLANIYHDLKTPITGIKGCVEAVMDGIADTKEKLDKYMNMIYKKADDMDHLIDDLFLFSKLDLKRVPFHFENIDIVDYLTDCVDELRFDPNLNGVKVNFLYEANDVTKPLTVVADREQLRRVIMNIVDNSLKYKQGKTLEIEFELIVGEKDVTIAIRDNGSGMEKEALQHIFERFYRAEKSRNAETGGSGLGLAIVKQIIEEHGRKVWAESQLGEGTTIFFTLKKSNGMK
;
A
#
# COMPACT_ATOMS: atom_id res chain seq x y z
N MET A 1 8.46 61.67 7.73
CA MET A 1 7.77 62.42 8.81
C MET A 1 6.32 61.97 8.97
N ASP A 2 5.97 60.82 8.42
CA ASP A 2 4.59 60.26 8.39
C ASP A 2 4.37 59.07 9.33
N ASP A 3 5.41 58.58 9.99
CA ASP A 3 5.32 57.41 10.87
C ASP A 3 4.90 57.70 12.32
N ILE A 4 4.77 58.98 12.69
CA ILE A 4 4.45 59.39 14.09
C ILE A 4 2.91 59.50 14.29
N LYS A 5 2.13 59.59 13.22
CA LYS A 5 0.66 59.68 13.34
C LYS A 5 -0.04 58.32 13.58
N GLY A 6 0.60 57.22 13.25
CA GLY A 6 0.06 55.86 13.48
C GLY A 6 0.15 55.42 14.95
N ILE A 7 1.13 55.89 15.69
CA ILE A 7 1.36 55.47 17.08
C ILE A 7 0.40 56.15 18.08
N ASN A 8 -0.09 57.35 17.78
CA ASN A 8 -1.06 58.03 18.66
C ASN A 8 -2.49 57.42 18.62
N HIS A 9 -2.82 56.63 17.64
CA HIS A 9 -4.13 55.96 17.59
C HIS A 9 -4.15 54.67 18.40
N TYR A 10 -2.98 54.10 18.73
CA TYR A 10 -2.88 52.89 19.56
C TYR A 10 -2.98 53.17 21.05
N TYR A 11 -2.59 54.35 21.50
CA TYR A 11 -2.63 54.75 22.93
C TYR A 11 -4.00 55.22 23.43
N GLN A 12 -4.96 55.49 22.55
CA GLN A 12 -6.36 55.78 22.96
C GLN A 12 -7.16 54.48 23.32
N HIS A 13 -6.63 53.29 23.02
CA HIS A 13 -7.27 52.03 23.42
C HIS A 13 -6.89 51.56 24.84
N ASP A 14 -5.87 52.11 25.47
CA ASP A 14 -5.44 51.71 26.83
C ASP A 14 -6.31 52.32 27.94
N ASP A 15 -7.05 53.37 27.64
CA ASP A 15 -8.00 53.95 28.57
C ASP A 15 -9.24 53.07 28.79
N GLN A 16 -9.61 52.22 27.86
CA GLN A 16 -10.81 51.35 28.01
C GLN A 16 -10.59 50.21 29.02
N ASN A 17 -9.39 49.65 29.08
CA ASN A 17 -9.06 48.60 30.04
C ASN A 17 -8.93 49.16 31.46
N LYS A 18 -8.42 50.39 31.64
CA LYS A 18 -8.42 51.09 32.93
C LYS A 18 -9.80 51.30 33.48
N TRP A 19 -10.80 51.51 32.64
CA TRP A 19 -12.18 51.71 33.05
C TRP A 19 -12.81 50.47 33.70
N VAL A 20 -12.63 49.26 33.15
CA VAL A 20 -13.20 48.03 33.70
C VAL A 20 -12.59 47.68 35.05
N PHE A 21 -11.29 47.83 35.21
CA PHE A 21 -10.61 47.62 36.51
C PHE A 21 -11.02 48.70 37.52
N SER A 22 -11.12 49.95 37.08
CA SER A 22 -11.58 51.10 37.93
C SER A 22 -13.00 50.88 38.40
N PHE A 23 -13.91 50.26 37.59
CA PHE A 23 -15.28 49.98 37.98
C PHE A 23 -15.37 48.93 39.10
N ALA A 24 -14.65 47.80 38.96
CA ALA A 24 -14.65 46.76 39.99
C ALA A 24 -14.14 47.32 41.34
N GLU A 25 -13.10 48.19 41.31
CA GLU A 25 -12.58 48.84 42.48
C GLU A 25 -13.56 49.86 43.04
N THR A 26 -14.26 50.60 42.20
CA THR A 26 -15.30 51.55 42.58
C THR A 26 -16.47 50.85 43.29
N PHE A 27 -16.94 49.74 42.78
CA PHE A 27 -17.99 48.96 43.43
C PHE A 27 -17.55 48.38 44.77
N LYS A 28 -16.31 47.87 44.86
CA LYS A 28 -15.76 47.34 46.10
C LYS A 28 -15.65 48.42 47.17
N LYS A 29 -15.10 49.58 46.84
CA LYS A 29 -15.03 50.72 47.75
C LYS A 29 -16.40 51.25 48.18
N ARG A 30 -17.37 51.29 47.25
CA ARG A 30 -18.76 51.60 47.54
C ARG A 30 -19.34 50.65 48.61
N ASP A 31 -19.16 49.33 48.40
CA ASP A 31 -19.71 48.33 49.33
C ASP A 31 -19.04 48.37 50.70
N GLU A 32 -17.76 48.72 50.77
CA GLU A 32 -17.03 48.97 52.02
C GLU A 32 -17.64 50.18 52.74
N LEU A 33 -17.82 51.32 52.05
CA LEU A 33 -18.43 52.53 52.61
C LEU A 33 -19.87 52.31 53.04
N PHE A 34 -20.62 51.58 52.25
CA PHE A 34 -22.01 51.26 52.59
C PHE A 34 -22.12 50.32 53.81
N SER A 35 -21.19 49.39 53.94
CA SER A 35 -21.06 48.54 55.13
C SER A 35 -20.75 49.36 56.37
N GLY A 36 -19.86 50.38 56.24
CA GLY A 36 -19.63 51.37 57.31
C GLY A 36 -20.88 52.14 57.68
N ILE A 37 -21.67 52.64 56.71
CA ILE A 37 -22.96 53.32 56.93
C ILE A 37 -23.95 52.39 57.61
N LYS A 38 -24.03 51.12 57.20
CA LYS A 38 -24.89 50.10 57.86
C LYS A 38 -24.52 49.90 59.32
N MET A 39 -23.22 49.89 59.63
CA MET A 39 -22.75 49.78 61.02
C MET A 39 -23.11 50.99 61.82
N VAL A 40 -22.92 52.22 61.30
CA VAL A 40 -23.34 53.46 61.94
C VAL A 40 -24.86 53.52 62.13
N SER A 41 -25.66 53.13 61.13
CA SER A 41 -27.10 53.10 61.21
C SER A 41 -27.64 52.16 62.30
N LYS A 42 -26.87 51.12 62.63
CA LYS A 42 -27.25 50.10 63.64
C LYS A 42 -26.80 50.48 65.05
N TYR A 43 -25.59 51.04 65.22
CA TYR A 43 -24.99 51.21 66.52
C TYR A 43 -24.94 52.70 67.01
N ALA A 44 -25.02 53.66 66.09
CA ALA A 44 -24.96 55.10 66.40
C ALA A 44 -25.85 55.89 65.41
N PRO A 45 -27.19 55.65 65.36
CA PRO A 45 -28.09 56.26 64.38
C PRO A 45 -28.13 57.78 64.49
N GLU A 46 -27.90 58.36 65.64
CA GLU A 46 -27.80 59.82 65.84
C GLU A 46 -26.76 60.48 64.99
N ARG A 47 -25.63 59.81 64.65
CA ARG A 47 -24.61 60.36 63.75
C ARG A 47 -25.14 60.58 62.31
N LEU A 48 -26.21 59.94 61.93
CA LEU A 48 -26.86 60.20 60.66
C LEU A 48 -27.68 61.50 60.64
N MET A 49 -27.76 62.23 61.78
CA MET A 49 -28.29 63.55 61.85
C MET A 49 -27.16 64.67 61.81
N ASP A 50 -25.93 64.28 62.04
CA ASP A 50 -24.82 65.17 61.96
C ASP A 50 -24.47 65.50 60.49
N LYS A 51 -24.67 66.79 60.14
CA LYS A 51 -24.40 67.27 58.79
C LYS A 51 -22.91 67.23 58.46
N THR A 52 -22.02 67.43 59.43
CA THR A 52 -20.57 67.41 59.25
C THR A 52 -20.12 65.98 58.92
N PHE A 53 -20.62 65.00 59.65
CA PHE A 53 -20.38 63.57 59.37
C PHE A 53 -20.83 63.19 57.97
N LEU A 54 -22.10 63.53 57.61
CA LEU A 54 -22.66 63.23 56.32
C LEU A 54 -21.95 63.90 55.15
N GLN A 55 -21.46 65.12 55.35
CA GLN A 55 -20.61 65.83 54.37
C GLN A 55 -19.27 65.13 54.12
N ASN A 56 -18.63 64.62 55.17
CA ASN A 56 -17.39 63.88 55.05
C ASN A 56 -17.62 62.53 54.26
N VAL A 57 -18.63 61.79 54.60
CA VAL A 57 -19.03 60.58 53.89
C VAL A 57 -19.38 60.89 52.43
N ASP A 58 -20.10 62.00 52.18
CA ASP A 58 -20.44 62.42 50.81
C ASP A 58 -19.19 62.76 49.99
N LYS A 59 -18.20 63.33 50.57
CA LYS A 59 -16.90 63.68 49.92
C LYS A 59 -16.19 62.40 49.45
N GLU A 60 -16.17 61.37 50.28
CA GLU A 60 -15.59 60.06 49.92
C GLU A 60 -16.43 59.31 48.84
N LEU A 61 -17.76 59.39 48.96
CA LEU A 61 -18.67 58.78 47.99
C LEU A 61 -18.58 59.43 46.60
N ARG A 62 -18.35 60.73 46.52
CA ARG A 62 -18.19 61.45 45.26
C ARG A 62 -16.99 60.97 44.45
N SER A 63 -15.89 60.62 45.11
CA SER A 63 -14.72 60.07 44.42
C SER A 63 -15.04 58.75 43.72
N ASN A 64 -16.09 58.07 44.15
CA ASN A 64 -16.59 56.78 43.59
C ASN A 64 -17.91 56.92 42.80
N HIS A 65 -18.16 58.11 42.23
CA HIS A 65 -19.39 58.39 41.47
C HIS A 65 -20.68 57.96 42.20
N SER A 66 -20.68 58.10 43.50
CA SER A 66 -21.82 57.73 44.36
C SER A 66 -22.29 58.92 45.17
N GLY A 67 -23.54 58.89 45.60
CA GLY A 67 -24.11 59.91 46.42
C GLY A 67 -25.09 59.35 47.43
N LEU A 68 -25.28 60.08 48.55
CA LEU A 68 -26.06 59.66 49.67
C LEU A 68 -27.34 60.53 49.82
N LEU A 69 -28.48 59.86 50.08
CA LEU A 69 -29.70 60.49 50.50
C LEU A 69 -30.14 59.89 51.86
N VAL A 70 -30.32 60.74 52.89
CA VAL A 70 -30.74 60.30 54.21
C VAL A 70 -32.13 60.93 54.52
N THR A 71 -33.05 60.09 54.95
CA THR A 71 -34.43 60.48 55.27
C THR A 71 -34.78 60.09 56.71
N LYS A 72 -35.62 60.88 57.39
CA LYS A 72 -36.24 60.54 58.68
C LYS A 72 -37.76 60.84 58.57
N GLN A 73 -38.60 59.88 58.92
CA GLN A 73 -40.04 60.02 58.78
C GLN A 73 -40.51 60.62 57.44
N ASN A 74 -39.85 60.18 56.34
CA ASN A 74 -40.14 60.67 54.99
C ASN A 74 -39.65 62.11 54.69
N GLN A 75 -39.03 62.81 55.68
CA GLN A 75 -38.39 64.11 55.44
C GLN A 75 -36.91 63.92 55.10
N THR A 76 -36.41 64.64 54.10
CA THR A 76 -35.00 64.58 53.71
C THR A 76 -34.14 65.35 54.70
N ILE A 77 -33.23 64.65 55.38
CA ILE A 77 -32.25 65.25 56.29
C ILE A 77 -31.01 65.72 55.51
N PHE A 78 -30.53 64.91 54.62
CA PHE A 78 -29.34 65.17 53.84
C PHE A 78 -29.51 64.68 52.41
N THR A 79 -29.03 65.46 51.45
CA THR A 79 -28.95 65.08 50.05
C THR A 79 -27.54 65.42 49.54
N SER A 80 -26.81 64.45 49.05
CA SER A 80 -25.56 64.66 48.38
C SER A 80 -25.68 65.68 47.25
N ALA A 81 -24.69 66.51 47.06
CA ALA A 81 -24.63 67.42 45.93
C ALA A 81 -24.66 66.66 44.57
N PHE A 82 -24.11 65.46 44.56
CA PHE A 82 -24.16 64.55 43.41
C PHE A 82 -25.61 64.23 42.95
N LEU A 83 -26.55 64.19 43.89
CA LEU A 83 -27.95 63.88 43.63
C LEU A 83 -28.85 65.09 43.39
N LYS A 84 -28.40 66.32 43.73
CA LYS A 84 -29.16 67.55 43.49
C LYS A 84 -29.52 67.77 42.04
N ASP A 85 -28.63 67.39 41.12
CA ASP A 85 -28.80 67.51 39.66
C ASP A 85 -29.70 66.38 39.09
N ALA A 86 -29.94 65.34 39.86
CA ALA A 86 -30.66 64.14 39.41
C ALA A 86 -32.16 64.23 39.44
N HIS A 87 -32.78 65.34 39.96
CA HIS A 87 -34.23 65.55 40.08
C HIS A 87 -34.99 64.28 40.53
N LEU A 88 -34.49 63.63 41.58
CA LEU A 88 -35.12 62.45 42.16
C LEU A 88 -36.42 62.83 42.89
N SER A 89 -37.61 62.51 42.29
CA SER A 89 -38.88 62.71 42.96
C SER A 89 -39.06 61.64 44.05
N LYS A 90 -39.53 62.09 45.23
CA LYS A 90 -39.79 61.21 46.37
C LYS A 90 -40.77 60.07 46.05
N GLU A 91 -41.66 60.26 45.10
CA GLU A 91 -42.65 59.25 44.68
C GLU A 91 -42.00 58.05 43.97
N ARG A 92 -40.94 58.21 43.12
CA ARG A 92 -40.24 57.13 42.46
C ARG A 92 -39.44 56.26 43.45
N LEU A 93 -38.94 56.82 44.53
CA LEU A 93 -38.23 56.09 45.57
C LEU A 93 -39.16 55.23 46.46
N ARG A 94 -40.50 55.58 46.55
CA ARG A 94 -41.49 54.80 47.28
C ARG A 94 -41.98 53.57 46.53
N MET A 95 -42.01 53.59 45.21
CA MET A 95 -42.58 52.48 44.42
C MET A 95 -41.67 51.24 44.45
N ASP A 96 -40.45 51.36 44.88
CA ASP A 96 -39.46 50.23 44.88
C ASP A 96 -39.33 49.58 46.27
N LYS A 97 -40.03 50.01 47.31
CA LYS A 97 -39.98 49.41 48.65
C LYS A 97 -40.58 48.00 48.71
N ASP A 98 -41.40 47.60 47.73
CA ASP A 98 -42.09 46.28 47.68
C ASP A 98 -41.27 45.18 47.00
N ARG A 99 -40.12 45.52 46.41
CA ARG A 99 -39.21 44.55 45.84
C ARG A 99 -38.07 44.24 46.80
N ASN A 100 -38.13 43.09 47.41
CA ASN A 100 -37.19 42.48 48.35
C ASN A 100 -35.80 42.19 47.70
N ARG A 101 -35.23 43.19 47.02
CA ARG A 101 -33.92 43.12 46.39
C ARG A 101 -32.99 44.18 47.01
N TRP A 102 -31.85 43.71 47.47
CA TRP A 102 -30.83 44.51 48.12
C TRP A 102 -30.20 45.60 47.21
N GLU A 103 -30.49 45.53 45.92
CA GLU A 103 -29.96 46.46 44.90
C GLU A 103 -31.01 46.70 43.84
N THR A 104 -31.44 47.96 43.65
CA THR A 104 -32.46 48.35 42.65
C THR A 104 -31.82 49.28 41.64
N TRP A 105 -32.10 49.04 40.39
CA TRP A 105 -31.59 49.87 39.29
C TRP A 105 -32.66 50.82 38.81
N ILE A 106 -32.34 52.12 38.76
CA ILE A 106 -33.29 53.11 38.24
C ILE A 106 -32.65 53.92 37.12
N ARG A 107 -33.45 54.27 36.12
CA ARG A 107 -33.05 55.24 35.10
C ARG A 107 -33.68 56.58 35.40
N VAL A 108 -32.83 57.63 35.54
CA VAL A 108 -33.27 59.00 35.70
C VAL A 108 -32.67 59.80 34.57
N LYS A 109 -33.57 60.31 33.67
CA LYS A 109 -33.12 60.93 32.38
C LYS A 109 -32.25 59.94 31.57
N ASP A 110 -31.03 60.31 31.29
CA ASP A 110 -30.06 59.49 30.52
C ASP A 110 -29.03 58.75 31.40
N ARG A 111 -29.22 58.79 32.73
CA ARG A 111 -28.33 58.12 33.66
C ARG A 111 -28.98 56.91 34.33
N PHE A 112 -28.15 55.89 34.54
CA PHE A 112 -28.53 54.69 35.25
C PHE A 112 -27.87 54.69 36.63
N TYR A 113 -28.69 54.49 37.66
CA TYR A 113 -28.20 54.46 39.04
C TYR A 113 -28.52 53.11 39.66
N ALA A 114 -27.53 52.49 40.31
CA ALA A 114 -27.77 51.40 41.24
C ALA A 114 -28.07 52.00 42.62
N ILE A 115 -29.13 51.56 43.25
CA ILE A 115 -29.57 52.05 44.57
C ILE A 115 -29.41 50.94 45.57
N GLN A 116 -28.72 51.20 46.65
CA GLN A 116 -28.69 50.37 47.85
C GLN A 116 -29.45 51.10 48.96
N THR A 117 -30.29 50.38 49.71
CA THR A 117 -31.14 50.98 50.79
C THR A 117 -30.85 50.28 52.10
N GLN A 118 -30.86 51.11 53.19
CA GLN A 118 -30.74 50.62 54.55
C GLN A 118 -31.68 51.40 55.44
N ASP A 119 -32.65 50.68 56.02
CA ASP A 119 -33.52 51.28 57.05
C ASP A 119 -32.84 51.24 58.41
N TYR A 120 -33.12 52.26 59.24
CA TYR A 120 -32.57 52.37 60.56
C TYR A 120 -33.59 53.03 61.51
N HIS A 121 -33.49 52.77 62.81
CA HIS A 121 -34.37 53.28 63.84
C HIS A 121 -33.59 54.25 64.74
N PHE A 122 -34.19 55.41 64.96
CA PHE A 122 -33.66 56.37 65.92
C PHE A 122 -34.09 55.97 67.35
N PRO A 123 -33.34 56.49 68.40
CA PRO A 123 -33.75 56.25 69.80
C PRO A 123 -35.14 56.74 70.18
N ASP A 124 -35.67 57.74 69.44
CA ASP A 124 -37.01 58.26 69.59
C ASP A 124 -38.13 57.40 68.97
N GLY A 125 -37.76 56.17 68.44
CA GLY A 125 -38.70 55.26 67.81
C GLY A 125 -39.04 55.64 66.38
N THR A 126 -38.48 56.70 65.82
CA THR A 126 -38.74 57.10 64.42
C THR A 126 -37.85 56.29 63.42
N VAL A 127 -38.45 55.99 62.25
CA VAL A 127 -37.77 55.25 61.22
C VAL A 127 -37.09 56.19 60.19
N GLY A 128 -35.83 55.92 59.84
CA GLY A 128 -35.11 56.57 58.77
C GLY A 128 -34.64 55.58 57.71
N THR A 129 -34.36 56.08 56.53
CA THR A 129 -33.78 55.27 55.44
C THR A 129 -32.60 55.99 54.82
N VAL A 130 -31.52 55.26 54.63
CA VAL A 130 -30.31 55.71 53.88
C VAL A 130 -30.38 55.08 52.50
N TYR A 131 -30.27 55.91 51.47
CA TYR A 131 -30.16 55.49 50.09
C TYR A 131 -28.76 55.85 49.57
N LEU A 132 -28.06 54.84 49.02
CA LEU A 132 -26.82 55.04 48.32
C LEU A 132 -27.07 54.89 46.83
N PHE A 133 -26.76 55.92 46.07
CA PHE A 133 -26.87 55.93 44.58
C PHE A 133 -25.51 55.85 43.99
N THR A 134 -25.32 54.95 43.03
CA THR A 134 -24.06 54.83 42.28
C THR A 134 -24.37 54.97 40.77
N ASP A 135 -23.66 55.84 40.09
CA ASP A 135 -23.83 56.08 38.65
C ASP A 135 -23.21 54.91 37.88
N THR A 136 -24.05 54.13 37.20
CA THR A 136 -23.68 52.98 36.38
C THR A 136 -23.88 53.26 34.89
N SER A 137 -24.15 54.54 34.53
CA SER A 137 -24.37 54.95 33.14
C SER A 137 -23.24 54.57 32.21
N PRO A 138 -21.94 54.71 32.60
CA PRO A 138 -20.82 54.28 31.73
C PRO A 138 -20.92 52.80 31.34
N LEU A 139 -21.26 51.92 32.31
CA LEU A 139 -21.41 50.49 32.06
C LEU A 139 -22.59 50.19 31.16
N ALA A 140 -23.71 50.87 31.44
CA ALA A 140 -24.96 50.69 30.65
C ALA A 140 -24.82 51.12 29.17
N HIS A 141 -23.95 52.08 28.87
CA HIS A 141 -23.65 52.54 27.52
C HIS A 141 -22.55 51.72 26.82
N PHE A 142 -21.65 51.10 27.58
CA PHE A 142 -20.57 50.29 27.07
C PHE A 142 -21.04 48.88 26.63
N MET A 143 -21.83 48.23 27.45
CA MET A 143 -22.32 46.85 27.22
C MET A 143 -22.98 46.65 25.87
N PRO A 144 -23.93 47.48 25.42
CA PRO A 144 -24.61 47.31 24.11
C PRO A 144 -23.65 47.40 22.92
N LYS A 145 -22.55 48.09 23.05
CA LYS A 145 -21.52 48.24 21.97
C LYS A 145 -20.51 47.11 22.01
N PHE A 146 -20.12 46.68 23.18
CA PHE A 146 -19.11 45.65 23.40
C PHE A 146 -19.63 44.23 23.07
N PHE A 147 -20.83 43.92 23.48
CA PHE A 147 -21.39 42.58 23.32
C PHE A 147 -21.54 42.12 21.85
N PRO A 148 -22.06 42.93 20.92
CA PRO A 148 -22.13 42.56 19.50
C PRO A 148 -20.73 42.39 18.87
N LEU A 149 -19.73 43.16 19.32
CA LEU A 149 -18.35 43.05 18.80
C LEU A 149 -17.73 41.71 19.25
N VAL A 150 -17.92 41.31 20.50
CA VAL A 150 -17.48 40.01 21.00
C VAL A 150 -18.20 38.88 20.26
N LEU A 151 -19.49 39.00 20.06
CA LEU A 151 -20.29 38.01 19.31
C LEU A 151 -19.78 37.89 17.87
N LEU A 152 -19.53 39.02 17.20
CA LEU A 152 -19.02 39.05 15.85
C LEU A 152 -17.63 38.39 15.76
N SER A 153 -16.74 38.69 16.72
CA SER A 153 -15.40 38.08 16.77
C SER A 153 -15.49 36.57 16.98
N LEU A 154 -16.40 36.09 17.83
CA LEU A 154 -16.63 34.67 18.07
C LEU A 154 -17.10 33.95 16.80
N VAL A 155 -18.09 34.55 16.09
CA VAL A 155 -18.59 34.00 14.81
C VAL A 155 -17.48 33.95 13.77
N LEU A 156 -16.63 35.01 13.71
CA LEU A 156 -15.50 35.05 12.79
C LEU A 156 -14.50 33.91 13.08
N VAL A 157 -14.12 33.74 14.34
CA VAL A 157 -13.18 32.68 14.76
C VAL A 157 -13.74 31.29 14.42
N ILE A 158 -15.03 31.05 14.74
CA ILE A 158 -15.68 29.77 14.41
C ILE A 158 -15.70 29.53 12.89
N SER A 159 -16.02 30.56 12.10
CA SER A 159 -16.06 30.45 10.65
C SER A 159 -14.68 30.15 10.05
N LEU A 160 -13.64 30.84 10.53
CA LEU A 160 -12.27 30.61 10.08
C LEU A 160 -11.75 29.23 10.48
N THR A 161 -12.01 28.79 11.72
CA THR A 161 -11.60 27.44 12.17
C THR A 161 -12.31 26.34 11.38
N ASN A 162 -13.61 26.47 11.15
CA ASN A 162 -14.35 25.50 10.32
C ASN A 162 -13.85 25.49 8.87
N GLY A 163 -13.61 26.65 8.27
CA GLY A 163 -13.07 26.77 6.92
C GLY A 163 -11.69 26.11 6.80
N PHE A 164 -10.80 26.40 7.74
CA PHE A 164 -9.47 25.81 7.81
C PHE A 164 -9.53 24.30 8.00
N LEU A 165 -10.33 23.83 8.94
CA LEU A 165 -10.48 22.40 9.22
C LEU A 165 -11.04 21.65 8.01
N THR A 166 -12.07 22.20 7.38
CA THR A 166 -12.66 21.60 6.16
C THR A 166 -11.67 21.54 5.02
N TYR A 167 -10.91 22.61 4.78
CA TYR A 167 -9.85 22.62 3.76
C TYR A 167 -8.76 21.58 4.05
N PHE A 168 -8.32 21.50 5.29
CA PHE A 168 -7.27 20.56 5.72
C PHE A 168 -7.75 19.11 5.58
N VAL A 169 -8.92 18.77 6.09
CA VAL A 169 -9.50 17.42 6.00
C VAL A 169 -9.75 17.02 4.53
N SER A 170 -10.29 17.94 3.73
CA SER A 170 -10.51 17.68 2.31
C SER A 170 -9.22 17.34 1.58
N ARG A 171 -8.15 18.09 1.82
CA ARG A 171 -6.85 17.91 1.16
C ARG A 171 -6.05 16.73 1.71
N SER A 172 -6.12 16.51 3.02
CA SER A 172 -5.32 15.48 3.71
C SER A 172 -5.95 14.11 3.72
N ILE A 173 -7.27 14.01 3.67
CA ILE A 173 -7.95 12.73 3.84
C ILE A 173 -8.83 12.41 2.62
N ILE A 174 -9.75 13.33 2.28
CA ILE A 174 -10.78 13.03 1.29
C ILE A 174 -10.17 12.81 -0.11
N LYS A 175 -9.31 13.72 -0.58
CA LYS A 175 -8.70 13.61 -1.92
C LYS A 175 -7.86 12.33 -2.12
N PRO A 176 -6.96 11.94 -1.19
CA PRO A 176 -6.22 10.68 -1.30
C PRO A 176 -7.13 9.44 -1.32
N ILE A 177 -8.16 9.41 -0.47
CA ILE A 177 -9.13 8.29 -0.46
C ILE A 177 -9.88 8.19 -1.80
N TYR A 178 -10.28 9.32 -2.39
CA TYR A 178 -10.89 9.31 -3.71
C TYR A 178 -9.91 8.85 -4.81
N ALA A 179 -8.63 9.20 -4.71
CA ALA A 179 -7.61 8.69 -5.63
C ALA A 179 -7.46 7.16 -5.54
N LEU A 180 -7.41 6.61 -4.31
CA LEU A 180 -7.40 5.17 -4.09
C LEU A 180 -8.68 4.48 -4.60
N LYS A 181 -9.86 5.09 -4.37
CA LYS A 181 -11.13 4.59 -4.90
C LYS A 181 -11.09 4.52 -6.44
N ASN A 182 -10.68 5.60 -7.09
CA ASN A 182 -10.60 5.62 -8.56
C ASN A 182 -9.61 4.58 -9.09
N ALA A 183 -8.46 4.41 -8.43
CA ALA A 183 -7.50 3.37 -8.78
C ALA A 183 -8.11 1.95 -8.63
N ALA A 184 -8.90 1.72 -7.57
CA ALA A 184 -9.61 0.46 -7.38
C ALA A 184 -10.66 0.22 -8.49
N GLU A 185 -11.37 1.25 -8.92
CA GLU A 185 -12.32 1.17 -10.03
C GLU A 185 -11.60 0.84 -11.35
N GLN A 186 -10.45 1.48 -11.63
CA GLN A 186 -9.61 1.16 -12.79
C GLN A 186 -9.12 -0.29 -12.77
N ILE A 187 -8.67 -0.79 -11.63
CA ILE A 187 -8.26 -2.19 -11.48
C ILE A 187 -9.43 -3.14 -11.75
N LYS A 188 -10.62 -2.83 -11.24
CA LYS A 188 -11.86 -3.59 -11.49
C LYS A 188 -12.21 -3.66 -12.99
N GLU A 189 -11.95 -2.60 -13.73
CA GLU A 189 -12.16 -2.52 -15.19
C GLU A 189 -11.02 -3.17 -15.99
N GLY A 190 -9.99 -3.70 -15.32
CA GLY A 190 -8.85 -4.37 -15.95
C GLY A 190 -7.69 -3.46 -16.32
N ASN A 191 -7.77 -2.15 -16.02
CA ASN A 191 -6.67 -1.22 -16.25
C ASN A 191 -5.67 -1.26 -15.10
N LEU A 192 -4.60 -2.04 -15.25
CA LEU A 192 -3.53 -2.20 -14.28
C LEU A 192 -2.31 -1.31 -14.57
N ASN A 193 -2.39 -0.38 -15.55
CA ASN A 193 -1.22 0.41 -15.95
C ASN A 193 -1.06 1.70 -15.15
N GLU A 194 -2.14 2.24 -14.60
CA GLU A 194 -2.08 3.44 -13.78
C GLU A 194 -1.51 3.14 -12.40
N LYS A 195 -0.50 3.93 -12.01
CA LYS A 195 0.13 3.83 -10.69
C LYS A 195 -0.66 4.64 -9.67
N VAL A 196 -0.75 4.13 -8.46
CA VAL A 196 -1.26 4.86 -7.30
C VAL A 196 -0.13 5.69 -6.70
N ASP A 197 0.01 6.96 -7.13
CA ASP A 197 1.07 7.84 -6.63
C ASP A 197 0.55 8.74 -5.50
N VAL A 198 0.50 8.19 -4.29
CA VAL A 198 0.20 8.94 -3.06
C VAL A 198 1.46 8.97 -2.18
N LYS A 199 2.33 9.97 -2.41
CA LYS A 199 3.57 10.15 -1.64
C LYS A 199 3.30 10.74 -0.26
N ARG A 200 3.10 9.89 0.74
CA ARG A 200 2.86 10.29 2.14
C ARG A 200 3.58 9.33 3.09
N LYS A 201 3.80 9.82 4.34
CA LYS A 201 4.44 9.04 5.41
C LYS A 201 3.49 8.77 6.59
N ASP A 202 2.19 8.76 6.32
CA ASP A 202 1.14 8.48 7.28
C ASP A 202 0.40 7.18 6.90
N GLU A 203 -0.65 6.83 7.64
CA GLU A 203 -1.44 5.61 7.46
C GLU A 203 -2.08 5.54 6.04
N ILE A 204 -2.38 6.69 5.45
CA ILE A 204 -2.89 6.77 4.07
C ILE A 204 -1.75 6.45 3.07
N GLY A 205 -0.52 6.84 3.40
CA GLY A 205 0.67 6.47 2.61
C GLY A 205 0.93 4.98 2.64
N GLU A 206 0.91 4.35 3.82
CA GLU A 206 1.06 2.90 4.00
C GLU A 206 -0.03 2.12 3.25
N LEU A 207 -1.29 2.57 3.33
CA LEU A 207 -2.39 1.99 2.57
C LEU A 207 -2.17 2.10 1.06
N SER A 208 -1.65 3.22 0.60
CA SER A 208 -1.34 3.44 -0.82
C SER A 208 -0.22 2.54 -1.33
N GLU A 209 0.84 2.33 -0.52
CA GLU A 209 1.94 1.41 -0.85
C GLU A 209 1.45 -0.03 -0.91
N ALA A 210 0.67 -0.47 0.09
CA ALA A 210 0.09 -1.81 0.09
C ALA A 210 -0.84 -2.05 -1.11
N PHE A 211 -1.60 -1.03 -1.51
CA PHE A 211 -2.47 -1.08 -2.68
C PHE A 211 -1.67 -1.17 -3.99
N GLU A 212 -0.58 -0.41 -4.11
CA GLU A 212 0.31 -0.46 -5.27
C GLU A 212 1.03 -1.80 -5.38
N GLU A 213 1.49 -2.37 -4.25
CA GLU A 213 2.05 -3.71 -4.22
C GLU A 213 1.04 -4.76 -4.70
N MET A 214 -0.20 -4.70 -4.22
CA MET A 214 -1.28 -5.58 -4.67
C MET A 214 -1.52 -5.45 -6.18
N ARG A 215 -1.59 -4.22 -6.70
CA ARG A 215 -1.75 -3.95 -8.13
C ARG A 215 -0.61 -4.56 -8.96
N CYS A 216 0.65 -4.37 -8.51
CA CYS A 216 1.83 -4.93 -9.18
C CYS A 216 1.78 -6.46 -9.21
N ARG A 217 1.48 -7.11 -8.08
CA ARG A 217 1.35 -8.58 -7.99
C ARG A 217 0.22 -9.11 -8.88
N LEU A 218 -0.92 -8.41 -8.91
CA LEU A 218 -2.03 -8.78 -9.78
C LEU A 218 -1.66 -8.67 -11.26
N LYS A 219 -0.98 -7.58 -11.65
CA LYS A 219 -0.48 -7.39 -13.01
C LYS A 219 0.48 -8.51 -13.42
N GLU A 220 1.45 -8.83 -12.56
CA GLU A 220 2.40 -9.90 -12.79
C GLU A 220 1.68 -11.26 -12.93
N SER A 221 0.75 -11.55 -12.04
CA SER A 221 -0.04 -12.79 -12.09
C SER A 221 -0.82 -12.93 -13.39
N ILE A 222 -1.48 -11.85 -13.86
CA ILE A 222 -2.22 -11.86 -15.12
C ILE A 222 -1.28 -12.03 -16.32
N GLN A 223 -0.12 -11.36 -16.31
CA GLN A 223 0.87 -11.54 -17.38
C GLN A 223 1.39 -12.98 -17.47
N LEU A 224 1.71 -13.59 -16.32
CA LEU A 224 2.11 -14.98 -16.26
C LEU A 224 0.99 -15.91 -16.75
N GLN A 225 -0.27 -15.63 -16.39
CA GLN A 225 -1.41 -16.41 -16.85
C GLN A 225 -1.62 -16.31 -18.37
N LEU A 226 -1.50 -15.10 -18.94
CA LEU A 226 -1.60 -14.90 -20.39
C LEU A 226 -0.46 -15.62 -21.12
N GLN A 227 0.76 -15.54 -20.62
CA GLN A 227 1.90 -16.25 -21.17
C GLN A 227 1.70 -17.78 -21.11
N TYR A 228 1.16 -18.29 -20.00
CA TYR A 228 0.82 -19.70 -19.85
C TYR A 228 -0.27 -20.14 -20.86
N GLU A 229 -1.30 -19.33 -21.07
CA GLU A 229 -2.36 -19.58 -22.04
C GLU A 229 -1.83 -19.57 -23.49
N GLU A 230 -0.95 -18.66 -23.82
CA GLU A 230 -0.33 -18.56 -25.14
C GLU A 230 0.56 -19.76 -25.41
N ASN A 231 1.44 -20.11 -24.46
CA ASN A 231 2.26 -21.32 -24.53
C ASN A 231 1.41 -22.59 -24.68
N ARG A 232 0.27 -22.67 -23.99
CA ARG A 232 -0.66 -23.82 -24.12
C ARG A 232 -1.29 -23.90 -25.50
N LYS A 233 -1.70 -22.77 -26.10
CA LYS A 233 -2.25 -22.73 -27.45
C LYS A 233 -1.23 -23.18 -28.49
N GLU A 234 0.00 -22.67 -28.35
CA GLU A 234 1.12 -23.04 -29.23
C GLU A 234 1.44 -24.54 -29.10
N LEU A 235 1.49 -25.06 -27.86
CA LEU A 235 1.65 -26.49 -27.58
C LEU A 235 0.61 -27.33 -28.35
N LEU A 236 -0.69 -26.99 -28.22
CA LEU A 236 -1.76 -27.74 -28.87
C LEU A 236 -1.67 -27.67 -30.41
N ALA A 237 -1.30 -26.52 -30.96
CA ALA A 237 -1.13 -26.36 -32.41
C ALA A 237 0.03 -27.21 -32.94
N ASN A 238 1.15 -27.26 -32.23
CA ASN A 238 2.31 -28.06 -32.60
C ASN A 238 2.02 -29.56 -32.50
N ILE A 239 1.36 -30.02 -31.42
CA ILE A 239 0.91 -31.40 -31.28
C ILE A 239 -0.01 -31.81 -32.45
N TYR A 240 -1.00 -30.96 -32.76
CA TYR A 240 -1.90 -31.25 -33.89
C TYR A 240 -1.16 -31.41 -35.21
N HIS A 241 -0.21 -30.52 -35.49
CA HIS A 241 0.61 -30.59 -36.70
C HIS A 241 1.46 -31.85 -36.75
N ASP A 242 2.13 -32.20 -35.65
CA ASP A 242 3.05 -33.33 -35.60
C ASP A 242 2.36 -34.69 -35.59
N LEU A 243 1.10 -34.79 -35.11
CA LEU A 243 0.27 -35.97 -35.26
C LEU A 243 -0.36 -36.08 -36.66
N LYS A 244 -0.73 -34.96 -37.29
CA LYS A 244 -1.35 -34.95 -38.61
C LYS A 244 -0.39 -35.45 -39.71
N THR A 245 0.89 -35.12 -39.58
CA THR A 245 1.90 -35.50 -40.60
C THR A 245 2.04 -37.00 -40.76
N PRO A 246 2.30 -37.82 -39.72
CA PRO A 246 2.39 -39.28 -39.87
C PRO A 246 1.05 -39.90 -40.24
N ILE A 247 -0.09 -39.40 -39.73
CA ILE A 247 -1.44 -39.89 -40.15
C ILE A 247 -1.66 -39.72 -41.64
N THR A 248 -1.30 -38.54 -42.19
CA THR A 248 -1.39 -38.29 -43.64
C THR A 248 -0.50 -39.21 -44.43
N GLY A 249 0.73 -39.48 -43.93
CA GLY A 249 1.64 -40.46 -44.55
C GLY A 249 1.10 -41.89 -44.55
N ILE A 250 0.55 -42.34 -43.41
CA ILE A 250 -0.10 -43.66 -43.32
C ILE A 250 -1.25 -43.75 -44.32
N LYS A 251 -2.15 -42.72 -44.34
CA LYS A 251 -3.30 -42.67 -45.24
C LYS A 251 -2.87 -42.77 -46.71
N GLY A 252 -1.84 -41.98 -47.10
CA GLY A 252 -1.31 -42.04 -48.48
C GLY A 252 -0.71 -43.39 -48.85
N CYS A 253 -0.01 -44.07 -47.92
CA CYS A 253 0.47 -45.43 -48.14
C CYS A 253 -0.67 -46.43 -48.29
N VAL A 254 -1.72 -46.34 -47.49
CA VAL A 254 -2.92 -47.21 -47.59
C VAL A 254 -3.65 -46.96 -48.92
N GLU A 255 -3.85 -45.68 -49.30
CA GLU A 255 -4.46 -45.34 -50.60
C GLU A 255 -3.65 -45.95 -51.79
N ALA A 256 -2.32 -45.82 -51.75
CA ALA A 256 -1.46 -46.41 -52.77
C ALA A 256 -1.54 -47.90 -52.83
N VAL A 257 -1.77 -48.62 -51.74
CA VAL A 257 -2.01 -50.08 -51.73
C VAL A 257 -3.41 -50.40 -52.28
N MET A 258 -4.45 -49.63 -51.89
CA MET A 258 -5.84 -49.83 -52.35
C MET A 258 -5.98 -49.53 -53.84
N ASP A 259 -5.30 -48.54 -54.38
CA ASP A 259 -5.34 -48.18 -55.81
C ASP A 259 -4.52 -49.12 -56.70
N GLY A 260 -3.88 -50.14 -56.12
CA GLY A 260 -3.13 -51.15 -56.87
C GLY A 260 -1.73 -50.60 -57.28
N ILE A 261 -1.25 -49.47 -56.74
CA ILE A 261 0.10 -48.92 -57.01
C ILE A 261 1.16 -49.90 -56.48
N ALA A 262 0.83 -50.64 -55.41
CA ALA A 262 1.66 -51.69 -54.82
C ALA A 262 1.46 -53.01 -55.57
N ASP A 263 1.80 -53.01 -56.82
CA ASP A 263 1.55 -54.14 -57.78
C ASP A 263 2.56 -55.30 -57.64
N THR A 264 3.63 -55.14 -56.86
CA THR A 264 4.58 -56.22 -56.57
C THR A 264 4.73 -56.44 -55.08
N LYS A 265 5.23 -57.59 -54.66
CA LYS A 265 5.43 -57.94 -53.27
C LYS A 265 6.40 -57.01 -52.63
N GLU A 266 7.47 -56.66 -53.33
CA GLU A 266 8.49 -55.73 -52.83
C GLU A 266 7.91 -54.30 -52.53
N LYS A 267 6.99 -53.83 -53.41
CA LYS A 267 6.34 -52.54 -53.20
C LYS A 267 5.35 -52.61 -52.02
N LEU A 268 4.59 -53.71 -51.96
CA LEU A 268 3.67 -53.94 -50.85
C LEU A 268 4.41 -53.96 -49.51
N ASP A 269 5.49 -54.75 -49.44
CA ASP A 269 6.34 -54.81 -48.24
C ASP A 269 6.91 -53.42 -47.86
N LYS A 270 7.31 -52.65 -48.87
CA LYS A 270 7.81 -51.26 -48.66
C LYS A 270 6.71 -50.37 -48.06
N TYR A 271 5.49 -50.34 -48.61
CA TYR A 271 4.41 -49.53 -48.08
C TYR A 271 3.99 -49.99 -46.68
N MET A 272 3.94 -51.30 -46.43
CA MET A 272 3.62 -51.86 -45.11
C MET A 272 4.68 -51.46 -44.07
N ASN A 273 5.98 -51.52 -44.44
CA ASN A 273 7.06 -51.05 -43.57
C ASN A 273 7.01 -49.53 -43.32
N MET A 274 6.60 -48.72 -44.32
CA MET A 274 6.40 -47.29 -44.14
C MET A 274 5.24 -47.00 -43.18
N ILE A 275 4.13 -47.73 -43.31
CA ILE A 275 2.97 -47.61 -42.39
C ILE A 275 3.39 -47.98 -40.99
N TYR A 276 4.09 -49.11 -40.80
CA TYR A 276 4.58 -49.56 -39.50
C TYR A 276 5.49 -48.52 -38.84
N LYS A 277 6.48 -48.02 -39.60
CA LYS A 277 7.42 -47.00 -39.11
C LYS A 277 6.69 -45.72 -38.71
N LYS A 278 5.66 -45.28 -39.49
CA LYS A 278 4.93 -44.06 -39.14
C LYS A 278 4.01 -44.25 -37.91
N ALA A 279 3.49 -45.48 -37.70
CA ALA A 279 2.75 -45.82 -36.48
C ALA A 279 3.67 -45.84 -35.27
N ASP A 280 4.88 -46.39 -35.39
CA ASP A 280 5.91 -46.42 -34.36
C ASP A 280 6.39 -45.00 -34.00
N ASP A 281 6.66 -44.15 -35.01
CA ASP A 281 6.97 -42.72 -34.83
C ASP A 281 5.87 -42.00 -34.00
N MET A 282 4.57 -42.35 -34.23
CA MET A 282 3.43 -41.78 -33.48
C MET A 282 3.39 -42.27 -32.04
N ASP A 283 3.66 -43.53 -31.78
CA ASP A 283 3.66 -44.11 -30.44
C ASP A 283 4.72 -43.42 -29.57
N HIS A 284 5.93 -43.29 -30.10
CA HIS A 284 7.00 -42.52 -29.43
C HIS A 284 6.62 -41.05 -29.15
N LEU A 285 5.95 -40.37 -30.10
CA LEU A 285 5.50 -39.01 -29.93
C LEU A 285 4.46 -38.89 -28.79
N ILE A 286 3.53 -39.85 -28.71
CA ILE A 286 2.50 -39.91 -27.66
C ILE A 286 3.14 -40.16 -26.29
N ASP A 287 4.12 -41.07 -26.23
CA ASP A 287 4.87 -41.34 -25.00
C ASP A 287 5.68 -40.12 -24.49
N ASP A 288 6.36 -39.45 -25.41
CA ASP A 288 7.07 -38.21 -25.13
C ASP A 288 6.12 -37.12 -24.59
N LEU A 289 4.97 -36.94 -25.23
CA LEU A 289 3.94 -35.98 -24.82
C LEU A 289 3.37 -36.29 -23.44
N PHE A 290 3.09 -37.60 -23.21
CA PHE A 290 2.57 -38.04 -21.92
C PHE A 290 3.57 -37.86 -20.79
N LEU A 291 4.82 -38.22 -21.02
CA LEU A 291 5.89 -38.01 -20.09
C LEU A 291 6.10 -36.51 -19.80
N PHE A 292 6.15 -35.69 -20.87
CA PHE A 292 6.29 -34.27 -20.76
C PHE A 292 5.15 -33.65 -19.91
N SER A 293 3.90 -34.03 -20.18
CA SER A 293 2.72 -33.59 -19.41
C SER A 293 2.83 -33.96 -17.92
N LYS A 294 3.33 -35.16 -17.62
CA LYS A 294 3.54 -35.59 -16.24
C LYS A 294 4.66 -34.82 -15.55
N LEU A 295 5.76 -34.55 -16.24
CA LEU A 295 6.89 -33.76 -15.75
C LEU A 295 6.46 -32.31 -15.48
N ASP A 296 5.73 -31.68 -16.41
CA ASP A 296 5.23 -30.31 -16.28
C ASP A 296 4.31 -30.14 -15.06
N LEU A 297 3.49 -31.16 -14.77
CA LEU A 297 2.62 -31.21 -13.60
C LEU A 297 3.33 -31.67 -12.32
N LYS A 298 4.65 -31.91 -12.35
CA LYS A 298 5.44 -32.48 -11.24
C LYS A 298 4.82 -33.77 -10.67
N ARG A 299 4.24 -34.60 -11.55
CA ARG A 299 3.57 -35.87 -11.18
C ARG A 299 4.40 -37.10 -11.49
N VAL A 300 5.60 -36.95 -12.01
CA VAL A 300 6.54 -38.07 -12.17
C VAL A 300 7.16 -38.35 -10.82
N PRO A 301 6.99 -39.55 -10.25
CA PRO A 301 7.73 -39.92 -9.06
C PRO A 301 9.18 -40.17 -9.44
N PHE A 302 10.10 -39.36 -8.93
CA PHE A 302 11.54 -39.58 -9.08
C PHE A 302 12.04 -40.49 -7.97
N HIS A 303 12.79 -41.53 -8.32
CA HIS A 303 13.42 -42.47 -7.40
C HIS A 303 14.93 -42.20 -7.36
N PHE A 304 15.34 -41.23 -6.56
CA PHE A 304 16.74 -40.87 -6.41
C PHE A 304 17.48 -41.94 -5.62
N GLU A 305 18.55 -42.48 -6.22
CA GLU A 305 19.43 -43.45 -5.62
C GLU A 305 20.90 -43.07 -5.83
N ASN A 306 21.79 -43.72 -5.09
CA ASN A 306 23.22 -43.56 -5.28
C ASN A 306 23.70 -44.49 -6.40
N ILE A 307 24.18 -43.92 -7.50
CA ILE A 307 24.59 -44.63 -8.69
C ILE A 307 26.10 -44.43 -8.87
N ASP A 308 26.87 -45.50 -9.09
CA ASP A 308 28.22 -45.35 -9.66
C ASP A 308 28.09 -44.92 -11.11
N ILE A 309 28.45 -43.66 -11.36
CA ILE A 309 28.21 -43.06 -12.67
C ILE A 309 29.14 -43.59 -13.76
N VAL A 310 30.32 -44.10 -13.37
CA VAL A 310 31.29 -44.68 -14.31
C VAL A 310 30.77 -46.01 -14.82
N ASP A 311 30.37 -46.91 -13.92
CA ASP A 311 29.79 -48.19 -14.28
C ASP A 311 28.49 -47.99 -15.07
N TYR A 312 27.61 -47.07 -14.62
CA TYR A 312 26.36 -46.79 -15.30
C TYR A 312 26.56 -46.31 -16.75
N LEU A 313 27.48 -45.36 -16.97
CA LEU A 313 27.77 -44.86 -18.33
C LEU A 313 28.46 -45.92 -19.18
N THR A 314 29.30 -46.78 -18.59
CA THR A 314 29.93 -47.91 -19.29
C THR A 314 28.83 -48.88 -19.80
N ASP A 315 27.90 -49.29 -18.92
CA ASP A 315 26.79 -50.13 -19.29
C ASP A 315 25.94 -49.52 -20.40
N CYS A 316 25.63 -48.23 -20.30
CA CYS A 316 24.87 -47.51 -21.34
C CYS A 316 25.61 -47.47 -22.68
N VAL A 317 26.90 -47.20 -22.67
CA VAL A 317 27.73 -47.15 -23.91
C VAL A 317 27.84 -48.56 -24.55
N ASP A 318 28.03 -49.59 -23.74
CA ASP A 318 28.06 -50.96 -24.25
C ASP A 318 26.70 -51.40 -24.84
N GLU A 319 25.56 -51.05 -24.19
CA GLU A 319 24.23 -51.27 -24.74
C GLU A 319 24.07 -50.57 -26.11
N LEU A 320 24.46 -49.30 -26.23
CA LEU A 320 24.39 -48.54 -27.47
C LEU A 320 25.30 -49.13 -28.58
N ARG A 321 26.43 -49.72 -28.24
CA ARG A 321 27.30 -50.40 -29.22
C ARG A 321 26.68 -51.67 -29.82
N PHE A 322 25.80 -52.36 -29.06
CA PHE A 322 25.13 -53.58 -29.51
C PHE A 322 23.74 -53.29 -30.09
N ASP A 323 23.24 -52.05 -30.07
CA ASP A 323 21.96 -51.72 -30.66
C ASP A 323 21.97 -51.83 -32.21
N PRO A 324 21.10 -52.67 -32.82
CA PRO A 324 21.04 -52.81 -34.27
C PRO A 324 20.71 -51.49 -35.00
N ASN A 325 20.02 -50.57 -34.36
CA ASN A 325 19.65 -49.27 -34.94
C ASN A 325 20.88 -48.33 -35.05
N LEU A 326 21.94 -48.61 -34.29
CA LEU A 326 23.19 -47.84 -34.26
C LEU A 326 24.29 -48.48 -35.12
N ASN A 327 23.93 -49.37 -36.06
CA ASN A 327 24.87 -50.01 -36.98
C ASN A 327 25.66 -48.93 -37.77
N GLY A 328 26.99 -48.94 -37.60
CA GLY A 328 27.87 -47.99 -38.24
C GLY A 328 28.10 -46.67 -37.46
N VAL A 329 27.58 -46.58 -36.25
CA VAL A 329 27.90 -45.50 -35.29
C VAL A 329 29.05 -45.93 -34.39
N LYS A 330 30.05 -45.05 -34.19
CA LYS A 330 31.08 -45.28 -33.20
C LYS A 330 30.70 -44.63 -31.90
N VAL A 331 30.62 -45.38 -30.84
CA VAL A 331 30.31 -44.86 -29.48
C VAL A 331 31.54 -45.07 -28.59
N ASN A 332 32.08 -44.00 -28.07
CA ASN A 332 33.25 -43.98 -27.20
C ASN A 332 32.92 -43.42 -25.82
N PHE A 333 33.61 -43.89 -24.78
CA PHE A 333 33.54 -43.33 -23.44
C PHE A 333 34.96 -42.94 -23.01
N LEU A 334 35.13 -41.66 -22.70
CA LEU A 334 36.36 -41.09 -22.23
C LEU A 334 36.21 -40.74 -20.74
N TYR A 335 37.02 -41.39 -19.93
CA TYR A 335 37.10 -41.07 -18.52
C TYR A 335 38.56 -41.17 -18.06
N GLU A 336 39.12 -40.04 -17.64
CA GLU A 336 40.45 -40.02 -17.00
C GLU A 336 40.25 -40.15 -15.49
N ALA A 337 40.42 -41.35 -14.97
CA ALA A 337 40.36 -41.62 -13.54
C ALA A 337 41.60 -41.06 -12.83
N ASN A 338 41.42 -40.07 -11.97
CA ASN A 338 42.47 -39.63 -11.06
C ASN A 338 42.77 -40.64 -9.94
N ASP A 339 41.82 -41.53 -9.63
CA ASP A 339 41.96 -42.62 -8.67
C ASP A 339 40.98 -43.74 -8.99
N VAL A 340 41.47 -44.83 -9.58
CA VAL A 340 40.66 -46.00 -10.03
C VAL A 340 40.06 -46.78 -8.86
N THR A 341 40.41 -46.47 -7.64
CA THR A 341 40.05 -47.29 -6.46
C THR A 341 38.77 -46.88 -5.78
N LYS A 342 38.17 -45.75 -6.14
CA LYS A 342 36.94 -45.26 -5.48
C LYS A 342 35.79 -45.08 -6.48
N PRO A 343 34.59 -45.65 -6.18
CA PRO A 343 33.41 -45.45 -7.01
C PRO A 343 33.03 -43.94 -7.04
N LEU A 344 32.78 -43.43 -8.24
CA LEU A 344 32.30 -42.06 -8.41
C LEU A 344 30.77 -42.04 -8.30
N THR A 345 30.26 -41.91 -7.08
CA THR A 345 28.84 -42.01 -6.78
C THR A 345 28.12 -40.67 -6.95
N VAL A 346 27.00 -40.66 -7.67
CA VAL A 346 26.09 -39.52 -7.87
C VAL A 346 24.69 -39.89 -7.36
N VAL A 347 23.90 -38.85 -7.04
CA VAL A 347 22.49 -39.00 -6.67
C VAL A 347 21.66 -38.74 -7.94
N ALA A 348 21.02 -39.78 -8.48
CA ALA A 348 20.19 -39.68 -9.66
C ALA A 348 19.09 -40.75 -9.69
N ASP A 349 18.08 -40.53 -10.54
CA ASP A 349 17.10 -41.54 -10.92
C ASP A 349 17.61 -42.28 -12.15
N ARG A 350 17.85 -43.58 -12.03
CA ARG A 350 18.44 -44.42 -13.07
C ARG A 350 17.62 -44.45 -14.34
N GLU A 351 16.30 -44.57 -14.25
CA GLU A 351 15.41 -44.61 -15.41
C GLU A 351 15.31 -43.27 -16.13
N GLN A 352 15.20 -42.18 -15.36
CA GLN A 352 15.14 -40.84 -15.94
C GLN A 352 16.48 -40.44 -16.57
N LEU A 353 17.60 -40.85 -15.94
CA LEU A 353 18.93 -40.62 -16.50
C LEU A 353 19.14 -41.37 -17.82
N ARG A 354 18.64 -42.62 -17.92
CA ARG A 354 18.64 -43.35 -19.17
C ARG A 354 17.85 -42.61 -20.28
N ARG A 355 16.70 -42.04 -19.96
CA ARG A 355 15.92 -41.22 -20.90
C ARG A 355 16.66 -39.98 -21.35
N VAL A 356 17.38 -39.32 -20.46
CA VAL A 356 18.26 -38.18 -20.82
C VAL A 356 19.27 -38.61 -21.89
N ILE A 357 19.98 -39.70 -21.61
CA ILE A 357 21.02 -40.21 -22.54
C ILE A 357 20.38 -40.60 -23.89
N MET A 358 19.31 -41.36 -23.90
CA MET A 358 18.65 -41.79 -25.13
C MET A 358 18.13 -40.64 -25.98
N ASN A 359 17.50 -39.62 -25.35
CA ASN A 359 17.04 -38.41 -26.06
C ASN A 359 18.20 -37.63 -26.70
N ILE A 360 19.38 -37.59 -26.08
CA ILE A 360 20.57 -36.93 -26.66
C ILE A 360 21.10 -37.79 -27.83
N VAL A 361 21.21 -39.09 -27.65
CA VAL A 361 21.71 -40.02 -28.69
C VAL A 361 20.78 -40.01 -29.89
N ASP A 362 19.45 -40.07 -29.69
CA ASP A 362 18.47 -40.02 -30.78
C ASP A 362 18.57 -38.71 -31.57
N ASN A 363 18.83 -37.58 -30.90
CA ASN A 363 19.06 -36.34 -31.59
C ASN A 363 20.33 -36.42 -32.45
N SER A 364 21.43 -36.97 -31.93
CA SER A 364 22.69 -37.16 -32.70
C SER A 364 22.47 -38.04 -33.93
N LEU A 365 21.63 -39.10 -33.85
CA LEU A 365 21.25 -39.95 -34.99
C LEU A 365 20.43 -39.18 -36.04
N LYS A 366 19.51 -38.35 -35.63
CA LYS A 366 18.63 -37.55 -36.52
C LYS A 366 19.40 -36.56 -37.36
N TYR A 367 20.44 -35.96 -36.79
CA TYR A 367 21.17 -34.86 -37.39
C TYR A 367 22.55 -35.26 -37.93
N LYS A 368 22.76 -36.57 -38.23
CA LYS A 368 23.99 -37.05 -38.84
C LYS A 368 24.19 -36.49 -40.25
N GLN A 369 25.39 -36.10 -40.59
CA GLN A 369 25.79 -35.68 -41.93
C GLN A 369 26.75 -36.69 -42.54
N GLY A 370 26.38 -37.38 -43.62
CA GLY A 370 27.19 -38.09 -44.62
C GLY A 370 28.46 -38.84 -44.20
N LYS A 371 28.95 -38.64 -42.99
CA LYS A 371 30.11 -39.29 -42.37
C LYS A 371 29.65 -40.37 -41.40
N THR A 372 30.59 -41.27 -41.03
CA THR A 372 30.33 -42.17 -39.88
C THR A 372 30.05 -41.31 -38.64
N LEU A 373 28.86 -41.49 -38.06
CA LEU A 373 28.51 -40.78 -36.81
C LEU A 373 29.42 -41.31 -35.70
N GLU A 374 30.00 -40.39 -34.98
CA GLU A 374 30.84 -40.65 -33.80
C GLU A 374 30.14 -39.94 -32.60
N ILE A 375 29.83 -40.71 -31.57
CA ILE A 375 29.26 -40.20 -30.31
C ILE A 375 30.27 -40.46 -29.20
N GLU A 376 30.67 -39.41 -28.50
CA GLU A 376 31.66 -39.47 -27.45
C GLU A 376 31.04 -39.04 -26.11
N PHE A 377 31.15 -39.89 -25.12
CA PHE A 377 30.76 -39.59 -23.73
C PHE A 377 32.04 -39.19 -22.98
N GLU A 378 31.99 -38.06 -22.32
CA GLU A 378 33.08 -37.57 -21.49
C GLU A 378 32.57 -37.28 -20.06
N LEU A 379 33.35 -37.71 -19.06
CA LEU A 379 33.01 -37.52 -17.65
C LEU A 379 34.03 -36.57 -17.01
N ILE A 380 33.56 -35.41 -16.58
CA ILE A 380 34.34 -34.33 -15.98
C ILE A 380 34.01 -34.23 -14.50
N VAL A 381 34.98 -34.47 -13.63
CA VAL A 381 34.81 -34.55 -12.18
C VAL A 381 35.09 -33.19 -11.54
N GLY A 382 34.05 -32.46 -11.12
CA GLY A 382 34.14 -31.22 -10.34
C GLY A 382 34.24 -31.45 -8.84
N GLU A 383 34.27 -30.40 -8.03
CA GLU A 383 34.34 -30.53 -6.57
C GLU A 383 33.04 -31.13 -5.95
N LYS A 384 31.91 -30.59 -6.32
CA LYS A 384 30.57 -30.93 -5.77
C LYS A 384 29.69 -31.71 -6.73
N ASP A 385 29.96 -31.57 -8.01
CA ASP A 385 29.15 -32.10 -9.09
C ASP A 385 30.03 -32.87 -10.08
N VAL A 386 29.39 -33.76 -10.84
CA VAL A 386 29.98 -34.42 -11.99
C VAL A 386 29.28 -33.86 -13.22
N THR A 387 30.03 -33.49 -14.24
CA THR A 387 29.51 -33.06 -15.52
C THR A 387 29.68 -34.21 -16.54
N ILE A 388 28.59 -34.55 -17.19
CA ILE A 388 28.59 -35.49 -18.32
C ILE A 388 28.46 -34.66 -19.59
N ALA A 389 29.36 -34.86 -20.53
CA ALA A 389 29.33 -34.30 -21.87
C ALA A 389 29.06 -35.42 -22.88
N ILE A 390 28.10 -35.24 -23.77
CA ILE A 390 27.79 -36.16 -24.88
C ILE A 390 27.97 -35.35 -26.14
N ARG A 391 29.02 -35.71 -26.92
CA ARG A 391 29.43 -35.02 -28.13
C ARG A 391 29.12 -35.87 -29.37
N ASP A 392 28.59 -35.23 -30.41
CA ASP A 392 28.45 -35.80 -31.74
C ASP A 392 29.22 -35.00 -32.77
N ASN A 393 29.53 -35.65 -33.92
CA ASN A 393 30.12 -35.03 -35.10
C ASN A 393 29.06 -34.75 -36.19
N GLY A 394 27.83 -34.46 -35.80
CA GLY A 394 26.69 -34.17 -36.68
C GLY A 394 26.76 -32.81 -37.39
N SER A 395 25.62 -32.32 -37.85
CA SER A 395 25.52 -31.05 -38.58
C SER A 395 25.93 -29.82 -37.79
N GLY A 396 25.89 -29.90 -36.45
CA GLY A 396 25.98 -28.73 -35.58
C GLY A 396 24.80 -27.75 -35.81
N MET A 397 24.85 -26.62 -35.14
CA MET A 397 23.79 -25.59 -35.24
C MET A 397 24.35 -24.17 -35.07
N GLU A 398 23.58 -23.18 -35.53
CA GLU A 398 23.93 -21.76 -35.43
C GLU A 398 23.73 -21.27 -33.97
N LYS A 399 24.45 -20.20 -33.58
CA LYS A 399 24.43 -19.67 -32.20
C LYS A 399 23.02 -19.22 -31.74
N GLU A 400 22.26 -18.70 -32.68
CA GLU A 400 20.90 -18.25 -32.44
C GLU A 400 19.98 -19.43 -32.06
N ALA A 401 20.18 -20.57 -32.72
CA ALA A 401 19.41 -21.80 -32.43
C ALA A 401 19.76 -22.39 -31.06
N LEU A 402 21.04 -22.30 -30.62
CA LEU A 402 21.49 -22.84 -29.34
C LEU A 402 20.73 -22.32 -28.13
N GLN A 403 20.22 -21.08 -28.19
CA GLN A 403 19.47 -20.47 -27.08
C GLN A 403 18.09 -21.13 -26.89
N HIS A 404 17.56 -21.74 -27.94
CA HIS A 404 16.19 -22.25 -28.00
C HIS A 404 16.07 -23.78 -28.05
N ILE A 405 17.17 -24.53 -28.20
CA ILE A 405 17.10 -25.99 -28.40
C ILE A 405 16.47 -26.77 -27.25
N PHE A 406 16.44 -26.20 -26.06
CA PHE A 406 15.78 -26.77 -24.89
C PHE A 406 14.35 -26.27 -24.70
N GLU A 407 13.86 -25.39 -25.61
CA GLU A 407 12.48 -24.96 -25.62
C GLU A 407 11.59 -26.04 -26.25
N ARG A 408 10.35 -26.08 -25.83
CA ARG A 408 9.34 -27.06 -26.26
C ARG A 408 9.03 -26.88 -27.75
N PHE A 409 9.03 -27.98 -28.53
CA PHE A 409 8.72 -27.99 -29.96
C PHE A 409 9.65 -27.12 -30.82
N TYR A 410 10.73 -26.62 -30.25
CA TYR A 410 11.69 -25.85 -31.02
C TYR A 410 12.44 -26.79 -32.02
N ARG A 411 12.55 -26.31 -33.25
CA ARG A 411 13.30 -27.01 -34.33
C ARG A 411 14.03 -25.97 -35.15
N ALA A 412 15.33 -26.14 -35.37
CA ALA A 412 16.10 -25.24 -36.25
C ALA A 412 15.52 -25.26 -37.67
N GLU A 413 15.37 -24.09 -38.32
CA GLU A 413 14.63 -23.91 -39.57
C GLU A 413 15.04 -24.84 -40.72
N LYS A 414 16.33 -25.22 -40.78
CA LYS A 414 16.86 -26.13 -41.82
C LYS A 414 16.41 -27.61 -41.66
N SER A 415 15.85 -27.97 -40.52
CA SER A 415 15.39 -29.36 -40.25
C SER A 415 13.90 -29.59 -40.55
N ARG A 416 13.20 -28.62 -41.12
CA ARG A 416 11.76 -28.77 -41.51
C ARG A 416 11.53 -29.73 -42.67
N ASN A 417 12.58 -30.31 -43.29
CA ASN A 417 12.34 -31.42 -44.23
C ASN A 417 11.67 -32.60 -43.52
N ALA A 418 10.55 -32.99 -44.00
CA ALA A 418 9.65 -34.01 -43.42
C ALA A 418 10.30 -35.41 -43.26
N GLU A 419 11.51 -35.63 -43.75
CA GLU A 419 12.23 -36.88 -43.66
C GLU A 419 13.00 -37.07 -42.33
N THR A 420 13.32 -36.00 -41.60
CA THR A 420 14.09 -36.06 -40.33
C THR A 420 13.20 -35.92 -39.10
N GLY A 421 12.04 -36.56 -39.08
CA GLY A 421 11.00 -36.48 -38.07
C GLY A 421 11.49 -36.37 -36.63
N GLY A 422 10.91 -35.43 -35.88
CA GLY A 422 11.19 -35.27 -34.46
C GLY A 422 10.21 -34.31 -33.81
N SER A 423 9.75 -34.63 -32.60
CA SER A 423 8.71 -33.89 -31.85
C SER A 423 9.20 -32.52 -31.34
N GLY A 424 10.52 -32.27 -31.32
CA GLY A 424 11.08 -31.10 -30.60
C GLY A 424 10.87 -31.17 -29.08
N LEU A 425 10.45 -32.31 -28.55
CA LEU A 425 10.25 -32.54 -27.12
C LEU A 425 11.48 -33.15 -26.45
N GLY A 426 12.34 -33.89 -27.16
CA GLY A 426 13.41 -34.69 -26.58
C GLY A 426 14.37 -33.85 -25.70
N LEU A 427 14.91 -32.73 -26.21
CA LEU A 427 15.80 -31.86 -25.41
C LEU A 427 15.05 -31.07 -24.32
N ALA A 428 13.78 -30.76 -24.53
CA ALA A 428 12.96 -30.16 -23.48
C ALA A 428 12.73 -31.14 -22.31
N ILE A 429 12.53 -32.44 -22.61
CA ILE A 429 12.44 -33.51 -21.62
C ILE A 429 13.80 -33.66 -20.89
N VAL A 430 14.94 -33.63 -21.61
CA VAL A 430 16.28 -33.64 -21.01
C VAL A 430 16.42 -32.52 -19.99
N LYS A 431 16.09 -31.29 -20.39
CA LYS A 431 16.15 -30.12 -19.50
C LYS A 431 15.30 -30.32 -18.25
N GLN A 432 14.06 -30.74 -18.41
CA GLN A 432 13.13 -30.88 -17.31
C GLN A 432 13.55 -31.99 -16.34
N ILE A 433 14.05 -33.12 -16.83
CA ILE A 433 14.59 -34.19 -15.98
C ILE A 433 15.81 -33.68 -15.18
N ILE A 434 16.74 -32.99 -15.82
CA ILE A 434 17.95 -32.48 -15.15
C ILE A 434 17.61 -31.37 -14.15
N GLU A 435 16.65 -30.50 -14.46
CA GLU A 435 16.14 -29.49 -13.51
C GLU A 435 15.45 -30.11 -12.29
N GLU A 436 14.70 -31.22 -12.45
CA GLU A 436 14.14 -31.98 -11.31
C GLU A 436 15.23 -32.68 -10.48
N HIS A 437 16.39 -33.00 -11.04
CA HIS A 437 17.58 -33.40 -10.31
C HIS A 437 18.25 -32.21 -9.57
N GLY A 438 17.73 -30.96 -9.71
CA GLY A 438 18.28 -29.74 -9.13
C GLY A 438 19.59 -29.32 -9.79
N ARG A 439 19.79 -29.64 -11.06
CA ARG A 439 21.02 -29.48 -11.80
C ARG A 439 20.83 -28.70 -13.10
N LYS A 440 21.94 -28.47 -13.85
CA LYS A 440 21.94 -27.66 -15.07
C LYS A 440 22.24 -28.48 -16.30
N VAL A 441 21.65 -28.09 -17.42
CA VAL A 441 21.95 -28.58 -18.74
C VAL A 441 22.26 -27.41 -19.68
N TRP A 442 23.22 -27.57 -20.57
CA TRP A 442 23.55 -26.59 -21.61
C TRP A 442 24.15 -27.30 -22.83
N ALA A 443 24.36 -26.56 -23.92
CA ALA A 443 24.91 -27.10 -25.14
C ALA A 443 25.96 -26.15 -25.73
N GLU A 444 26.92 -26.74 -26.41
CA GLU A 444 27.88 -26.07 -27.27
C GLU A 444 27.82 -26.70 -28.65
N SER A 445 27.79 -25.90 -29.70
CA SER A 445 27.72 -26.40 -31.07
C SER A 445 28.36 -25.39 -32.05
N GLN A 446 28.94 -25.93 -33.10
CA GLN A 446 29.39 -25.16 -34.23
C GLN A 446 28.92 -25.84 -35.52
N LEU A 447 28.38 -25.03 -36.43
CA LEU A 447 27.82 -25.52 -37.69
C LEU A 447 28.89 -26.30 -38.50
N GLY A 448 28.60 -27.55 -38.84
CA GLY A 448 29.53 -28.47 -39.58
C GLY A 448 30.52 -29.20 -38.69
N GLU A 449 30.61 -28.95 -37.39
CA GLU A 449 31.55 -29.61 -36.47
C GLU A 449 30.87 -30.59 -35.51
N GLY A 450 29.55 -30.39 -35.25
CA GLY A 450 28.75 -31.21 -34.35
C GLY A 450 28.22 -30.46 -33.14
N THR A 451 27.67 -31.20 -32.18
CA THR A 451 27.05 -30.67 -30.97
C THR A 451 27.54 -31.41 -29.73
N THR A 452 27.72 -30.70 -28.63
CA THR A 452 28.01 -31.26 -27.31
C THR A 452 26.93 -30.82 -26.35
N ILE A 453 26.23 -31.78 -25.75
CA ILE A 453 25.24 -31.53 -24.68
C ILE A 453 25.92 -31.85 -23.35
N PHE A 454 25.88 -30.88 -22.45
CA PHE A 454 26.41 -31.00 -21.09
C PHE A 454 25.28 -31.03 -20.08
N PHE A 455 25.42 -31.89 -19.08
CA PHE A 455 24.54 -31.82 -17.91
C PHE A 455 25.30 -32.21 -16.64
N THR A 456 24.85 -31.72 -15.49
CA THR A 456 25.48 -31.98 -14.21
C THR A 456 24.67 -32.90 -13.34
N LEU A 457 25.32 -33.70 -12.48
CA LEU A 457 24.73 -34.50 -11.42
C LEU A 457 25.44 -34.24 -10.08
N LYS A 458 24.68 -34.35 -8.99
CA LYS A 458 25.21 -34.14 -7.64
C LYS A 458 26.06 -35.33 -7.22
N LYS A 459 27.31 -35.08 -6.77
CA LYS A 459 28.08 -36.12 -6.09
C LYS A 459 27.39 -36.55 -4.82
N SER A 460 27.27 -37.84 -4.64
CA SER A 460 26.94 -38.36 -3.31
C SER A 460 28.12 -38.14 -2.39
N ASN A 461 27.94 -37.31 -1.37
CA ASN A 461 28.90 -37.29 -0.26
C ASN A 461 28.80 -38.66 0.40
N GLY A 462 29.74 -39.57 0.08
CA GLY A 462 29.79 -40.88 0.72
C GLY A 462 29.60 -40.66 2.20
N MET A 463 28.62 -41.37 2.81
CA MET A 463 28.52 -41.42 4.25
C MET A 463 29.85 -41.87 4.79
N LYS A 464 30.50 -40.99 5.58
CA LYS A 464 31.61 -41.37 6.44
C LYS A 464 31.16 -42.39 7.46
#